data_3958d89867ac795174f50ba39c76dd27
#
_entry.id   3958d89867ac795174f50ba39c76dd27
#
_cell.length_a   1.000
_cell.length_b   1.000
_cell.length_c   1.000
_cell.angle_alpha   90.00
_cell.angle_beta   90.00
_cell.angle_gamma   90.00
#
_symmetry.space_group_name_H-M   'P 1'
#
loop_
_entity.id
_entity.type
_entity.pdbx_description
1 polymer ?
#
loop_
_entity_poly.entity_id
_entity_poly.type
_entity_poly.pdbx_seq_one_letter_code
_entity_poly.pdbx_strand_id
1 'polypeptide(L)'
;MPDWISQLLLPNENPTAIQSLIVMILTIGLGVFLGNLKIKNTSLGVSAVMFAGLFLGHYGYRMDASISNFIKDLGLIFFVYAIGLQLGPSFFSAFKAQGLKYNILAASGILLSTSLAFIIFLNTDLGIENTVGILSGSVTSTPALGAAKNMIDELRPQFPDRHLNSPAIGYAITYPMGVLGVIFSIILARVLLKIDPQKELVKFRERIIHRSQPIIPKKCRITNPHFVGKTISEAVKEIDKNIIVTHLKRSGTKEVITPESSVILNDRDVLMIVGTEPDVDFFISQIGRISSDSFIEGGEIMVKNLFVTKKTAVHKKLSDLDLFGKYDLKITRIFRAGEEILARPSLVLFYGDKIRVVGKEESIQKAKELIGDSEKVLLKPDFLSLFGGILLGILIGSIPIFVPSMPLPIKLGFAAGPLLAALIISRYGRISFIYSYFNNGGIHFMRELGICLFFASLGITAGAKFYDNFIHYNGWLWLFYGSIITLVPCIFIILVGRFYFKLDFLSLSGLISGAYTDTAALSFSTSYLDSDIPVQAYAQVYPMVTILRIFIAQMLILLFI
;
A
#
# COMPACT_ATOMS: atom_id res chain seq x y z
N MET A 1 -4.60 -30.85 37.29
CA MET A 1 -4.34 -30.88 35.83
C MET A 1 -3.59 -32.13 35.56
N PRO A 2 -3.87 -32.90 34.48
CA PRO A 2 -3.04 -34.05 34.13
C PRO A 2 -1.60 -33.60 33.89
N ASP A 3 -0.61 -34.39 34.29
CA ASP A 3 0.82 -34.00 34.27
C ASP A 3 1.33 -33.60 32.87
N TRP A 4 0.80 -34.22 31.82
CA TRP A 4 1.17 -33.90 30.44
C TRP A 4 0.69 -32.50 30.01
N ILE A 5 -0.47 -32.01 30.55
CA ILE A 5 -0.98 -30.66 30.28
C ILE A 5 -0.11 -29.64 31.02
N SER A 6 0.22 -29.90 32.27
CA SER A 6 1.08 -29.02 33.05
C SER A 6 2.46 -28.87 32.43
N GLN A 7 3.05 -29.98 31.93
CA GLN A 7 4.32 -29.93 31.22
C GLN A 7 4.28 -29.13 29.93
N LEU A 8 3.14 -29.08 29.23
CA LEU A 8 2.99 -28.30 27.97
C LEU A 8 2.68 -26.83 28.18
N LEU A 9 1.92 -26.50 29.24
CA LEU A 9 1.38 -25.15 29.43
C LEU A 9 2.16 -24.30 30.45
N LEU A 10 2.96 -24.93 31.33
CA LEU A 10 3.75 -24.17 32.31
C LEU A 10 5.05 -23.62 31.68
N PRO A 11 5.54 -22.48 32.20
CA PRO A 11 6.81 -21.92 31.79
C PRO A 11 7.96 -22.92 31.93
N ASN A 12 8.84 -22.97 30.92
CA ASN A 12 10.01 -23.85 30.91
C ASN A 12 11.22 -23.07 30.33
N GLU A 13 12.37 -23.18 30.96
CA GLU A 13 13.60 -22.52 30.52
C GLU A 13 14.16 -23.15 29.23
N ASN A 14 13.97 -24.46 29.03
CA ASN A 14 14.38 -25.21 27.85
C ASN A 14 13.15 -25.79 27.13
N PRO A 15 12.37 -24.96 26.42
CA PRO A 15 11.12 -25.39 25.81
C PRO A 15 11.36 -26.33 24.64
N THR A 16 10.52 -27.34 24.53
CA THR A 16 10.45 -28.17 23.34
C THR A 16 9.84 -27.42 22.16
N ALA A 17 9.94 -28.00 20.94
CA ALA A 17 9.30 -27.45 19.76
C ALA A 17 7.78 -27.31 19.94
N ILE A 18 7.13 -28.31 20.57
CA ILE A 18 5.68 -28.29 20.84
C ILE A 18 5.33 -27.15 21.80
N GLN A 19 6.09 -26.99 22.89
CA GLN A 19 5.90 -25.88 23.84
C GLN A 19 6.08 -24.53 23.17
N SER A 20 7.11 -24.37 22.33
CA SER A 20 7.36 -23.16 21.55
C SER A 20 6.17 -22.79 20.64
N LEU A 21 5.57 -23.76 19.97
CA LEU A 21 4.38 -23.57 19.14
C LEU A 21 3.16 -23.17 19.97
N ILE A 22 2.93 -23.83 21.12
CA ILE A 22 1.83 -23.51 22.03
C ILE A 22 1.97 -22.09 22.54
N VAL A 23 3.15 -21.70 23.03
CA VAL A 23 3.42 -20.35 23.54
C VAL A 23 3.21 -19.30 22.44
N MET A 24 3.66 -19.57 21.22
CA MET A 24 3.42 -18.69 20.07
C MET A 24 1.93 -18.53 19.78
N ILE A 25 1.17 -19.63 19.68
CA ILE A 25 -0.27 -19.59 19.39
C ILE A 25 -1.04 -18.85 20.51
N LEU A 26 -0.71 -19.11 21.76
CA LEU A 26 -1.29 -18.39 22.90
C LEU A 26 -0.99 -16.90 22.84
N THR A 27 0.26 -16.54 22.53
CA THR A 27 0.68 -15.14 22.38
C THR A 27 -0.10 -14.43 21.28
N ILE A 28 -0.22 -15.06 20.10
CA ILE A 28 -0.98 -14.50 18.97
C ILE A 28 -2.46 -14.39 19.35
N GLY A 29 -3.07 -15.45 19.90
CA GLY A 29 -4.47 -15.47 20.28
C GLY A 29 -4.81 -14.38 21.30
N LEU A 30 -4.03 -14.29 22.38
CA LEU A 30 -4.18 -13.27 23.41
C LEU A 30 -3.96 -11.86 22.82
N GLY A 31 -2.93 -11.69 22.01
CA GLY A 31 -2.60 -10.41 21.40
C GLY A 31 -3.67 -9.92 20.42
N VAL A 32 -4.18 -10.79 19.55
CA VAL A 32 -5.28 -10.45 18.62
C VAL A 32 -6.56 -10.16 19.41
N PHE A 33 -6.86 -10.92 20.45
CA PHE A 33 -8.00 -10.63 21.33
C PHE A 33 -7.89 -9.24 21.95
N LEU A 34 -6.76 -8.90 22.58
CA LEU A 34 -6.51 -7.58 23.16
C LEU A 34 -6.50 -6.48 22.09
N GLY A 35 -5.93 -6.75 20.93
CA GLY A 35 -5.84 -5.81 19.82
C GLY A 35 -7.19 -5.43 19.21
N ASN A 36 -8.19 -6.30 19.31
CA ASN A 36 -9.56 -6.04 18.87
C ASN A 36 -10.39 -5.23 19.86
N LEU A 37 -9.91 -5.04 21.11
CA LEU A 37 -10.59 -4.19 22.08
C LEU A 37 -10.51 -2.73 21.63
N LYS A 38 -11.66 -2.13 21.39
CA LYS A 38 -11.76 -0.72 20.96
C LYS A 38 -11.89 0.19 22.18
N ILE A 39 -10.96 1.11 22.34
CA ILE A 39 -11.03 2.19 23.32
C ILE A 39 -11.25 3.49 22.56
N LYS A 40 -12.43 4.10 22.70
CA LYS A 40 -12.82 5.35 22.00
C LYS A 40 -12.56 5.29 20.48
N ASN A 41 -13.02 4.23 19.82
CA ASN A 41 -12.84 3.96 18.37
C ASN A 41 -11.38 3.70 17.90
N THR A 42 -10.44 3.55 18.80
CA THR A 42 -9.05 3.20 18.50
C THR A 42 -8.75 1.81 19.03
N SER A 43 -8.05 1.00 18.26
CA SER A 43 -7.56 -0.32 18.67
C SER A 43 -6.07 -0.45 18.38
N LEU A 44 -5.36 -1.25 19.18
CA LEU A 44 -3.94 -1.54 18.92
C LEU A 44 -3.74 -2.49 17.73
N GLY A 45 -4.81 -3.13 17.29
CA GLY A 45 -4.75 -4.11 16.22
C GLY A 45 -3.74 -5.22 16.49
N VAL A 46 -3.09 -5.70 15.44
CA VAL A 46 -2.13 -6.81 15.52
C VAL A 46 -0.87 -6.45 16.35
N SER A 47 -0.57 -5.17 16.53
CA SER A 47 0.56 -4.73 17.36
C SER A 47 0.44 -5.16 18.82
N ALA A 48 -0.77 -5.42 19.31
CA ALA A 48 -1.01 -5.95 20.64
C ALA A 48 -0.39 -7.34 20.88
N VAL A 49 -0.09 -8.09 19.81
CA VAL A 49 0.61 -9.38 19.89
C VAL A 49 2.00 -9.22 20.53
N MET A 50 2.70 -8.12 20.24
CA MET A 50 4.00 -7.85 20.86
C MET A 50 3.86 -7.65 22.38
N PHE A 51 2.84 -6.91 22.81
CA PHE A 51 2.60 -6.68 24.24
C PHE A 51 2.16 -7.95 24.97
N ALA A 52 1.33 -8.79 24.32
CA ALA A 52 1.00 -10.12 24.83
C ALA A 52 2.26 -10.99 24.98
N GLY A 53 3.17 -10.94 23.99
CA GLY A 53 4.47 -11.60 24.04
C GLY A 53 5.36 -11.09 25.17
N LEU A 54 5.44 -9.77 25.36
CA LEU A 54 6.18 -9.16 26.49
C LEU A 54 5.63 -9.66 27.84
N PHE A 55 4.32 -9.70 27.99
CA PHE A 55 3.66 -10.16 29.19
C PHE A 55 3.99 -11.63 29.46
N LEU A 56 3.76 -12.52 28.51
CA LEU A 56 4.04 -13.94 28.66
C LEU A 56 5.54 -14.20 28.90
N GLY A 57 6.40 -13.49 28.14
CA GLY A 57 7.85 -13.57 28.32
C GLY A 57 8.32 -13.12 29.70
N HIS A 58 7.68 -12.13 30.31
CA HIS A 58 7.94 -11.68 31.68
C HIS A 58 7.58 -12.79 32.69
N TYR A 59 6.46 -13.48 32.48
CA TYR A 59 6.04 -14.60 33.34
C TYR A 59 6.78 -15.92 33.08
N GLY A 60 7.91 -15.87 32.38
CA GLY A 60 8.80 -17.01 32.23
C GLY A 60 8.51 -17.92 31.03
N TYR A 61 7.49 -17.62 30.21
CA TYR A 61 7.27 -18.34 28.97
C TYR A 61 8.42 -18.08 27.99
N ARG A 62 8.93 -19.15 27.38
CA ARG A 62 10.07 -19.12 26.47
C ARG A 62 9.74 -19.88 25.19
N MET A 63 10.47 -19.59 24.14
CA MET A 63 10.53 -20.35 22.91
C MET A 63 11.96 -20.81 22.67
N ASP A 64 12.13 -21.97 22.05
CA ASP A 64 13.44 -22.41 21.56
C ASP A 64 14.04 -21.32 20.65
N ALA A 65 15.32 -21.02 20.85
CA ALA A 65 15.98 -19.91 20.18
C ALA A 65 16.00 -20.05 18.66
N SER A 66 16.22 -21.28 18.15
CA SER A 66 16.28 -21.53 16.70
C SER A 66 14.89 -21.38 16.07
N ILE A 67 13.86 -21.92 16.74
CA ILE A 67 12.46 -21.81 16.30
C ILE A 67 12.02 -20.34 16.33
N SER A 68 12.31 -19.63 17.42
CA SER A 68 11.97 -18.21 17.58
C SER A 68 12.60 -17.36 16.47
N ASN A 69 13.89 -17.55 16.18
CA ASN A 69 14.58 -16.81 15.10
C ASN A 69 14.00 -17.15 13.73
N PHE A 70 13.77 -18.42 13.43
CA PHE A 70 13.17 -18.81 12.15
C PHE A 70 11.78 -18.20 11.94
N ILE A 71 10.92 -18.27 12.96
CA ILE A 71 9.56 -17.69 12.91
C ILE A 71 9.60 -16.18 12.77
N LYS A 72 10.49 -15.51 13.51
CA LYS A 72 10.72 -14.07 13.41
C LYS A 72 11.08 -13.64 11.98
N ASP A 73 12.07 -14.29 11.39
CA ASP A 73 12.55 -13.94 10.05
C ASP A 73 11.53 -14.27 8.96
N LEU A 74 10.87 -15.42 9.05
CA LEU A 74 9.77 -15.79 8.14
C LEU A 74 8.59 -14.79 8.23
N GLY A 75 8.21 -14.41 9.45
CA GLY A 75 7.18 -13.43 9.71
C GLY A 75 7.53 -12.06 9.10
N LEU A 76 8.77 -11.60 9.30
CA LEU A 76 9.25 -10.34 8.74
C LEU A 76 9.21 -10.38 7.20
N ILE A 77 9.71 -11.44 6.58
CA ILE A 77 9.71 -11.61 5.11
C ILE A 77 8.29 -11.55 4.56
N PHE A 78 7.36 -12.33 5.12
CA PHE A 78 5.96 -12.33 4.68
C PHE A 78 5.33 -10.95 4.81
N PHE A 79 5.54 -10.28 5.93
CA PHE A 79 5.02 -8.97 6.20
C PHE A 79 5.50 -7.92 5.19
N VAL A 80 6.83 -7.79 4.99
CA VAL A 80 7.38 -6.77 4.11
C VAL A 80 7.13 -7.06 2.64
N TYR A 81 7.13 -8.33 2.24
CA TYR A 81 6.80 -8.74 0.87
C TYR A 81 5.34 -8.42 0.52
N ALA A 82 4.40 -8.72 1.45
CA ALA A 82 3.00 -8.37 1.28
C ALA A 82 2.78 -6.86 1.12
N ILE A 83 3.46 -6.05 1.95
CA ILE A 83 3.45 -4.59 1.82
C ILE A 83 3.95 -4.16 0.44
N GLY A 84 5.07 -4.71 -0.02
CA GLY A 84 5.62 -4.38 -1.33
C GLY A 84 4.67 -4.68 -2.49
N LEU A 85 3.97 -5.82 -2.45
CA LEU A 85 2.94 -6.17 -3.43
C LEU A 85 1.74 -5.21 -3.37
N GLN A 86 1.28 -4.88 -2.19
CA GLN A 86 0.14 -3.99 -1.98
C GLN A 86 0.40 -2.57 -2.48
N LEU A 87 1.60 -2.05 -2.23
CA LEU A 87 1.94 -0.66 -2.49
C LEU A 87 2.66 -0.42 -3.83
N GLY A 88 3.16 -1.48 -4.47
CA GLY A 88 3.94 -1.37 -5.70
C GLY A 88 3.26 -0.59 -6.83
N PRO A 89 1.95 -0.76 -7.12
CA PRO A 89 1.27 0.00 -8.16
C PRO A 89 1.27 1.51 -7.91
N SER A 90 1.10 1.94 -6.63
CA SER A 90 1.05 3.35 -6.24
C SER A 90 2.43 3.97 -6.01
N PHE A 91 3.45 3.17 -5.67
CA PHE A 91 4.80 3.64 -5.34
C PHE A 91 5.41 4.53 -6.43
N PHE A 92 5.39 4.06 -7.69
CA PHE A 92 5.97 4.83 -8.79
C PHE A 92 5.12 6.03 -9.22
N SER A 93 3.81 6.00 -8.99
CA SER A 93 2.93 7.15 -9.21
C SER A 93 3.12 8.24 -8.14
N ALA A 94 3.56 7.85 -6.95
CA ALA A 94 3.85 8.76 -5.83
C ALA A 94 4.99 9.76 -6.12
N PHE A 95 5.85 9.49 -7.11
CA PHE A 95 6.89 10.43 -7.55
C PHE A 95 6.42 11.47 -8.60
N LYS A 96 5.15 11.45 -8.99
CA LYS A 96 4.56 12.52 -9.80
C LYS A 96 4.35 13.78 -8.94
N ALA A 97 4.11 14.93 -9.59
CA ALA A 97 4.19 16.27 -9.00
C ALA A 97 3.52 16.46 -7.62
N GLN A 98 2.38 15.83 -7.35
CA GLN A 98 1.69 15.96 -6.06
C GLN A 98 2.29 15.02 -5.00
N GLY A 99 2.57 13.77 -5.36
CA GLY A 99 3.18 12.79 -4.47
C GLY A 99 4.61 13.19 -4.08
N LEU A 100 5.35 13.89 -4.95
CA LEU A 100 6.69 14.39 -4.64
C LEU A 100 6.67 15.35 -3.45
N LYS A 101 5.69 16.26 -3.36
CA LYS A 101 5.54 17.18 -2.22
C LYS A 101 5.30 16.42 -0.91
N TYR A 102 4.46 15.39 -0.95
CA TYR A 102 4.19 14.54 0.22
C TYR A 102 5.45 13.78 0.65
N ASN A 103 6.19 13.22 -0.29
CA ASN A 103 7.42 12.48 -0.01
C ASN A 103 8.55 13.39 0.52
N ILE A 104 8.72 14.60 0.00
CA ILE A 104 9.68 15.57 0.54
C ILE A 104 9.33 15.93 1.99
N LEU A 105 8.05 16.20 2.26
CA LEU A 105 7.59 16.55 3.61
C LEU A 105 7.75 15.38 4.58
N ALA A 106 7.40 14.16 4.17
CA ALA A 106 7.61 12.96 4.97
C ALA A 106 9.12 12.72 5.23
N ALA A 107 9.97 12.84 4.20
CA ALA A 107 11.42 12.69 4.35
C ALA A 107 12.02 13.71 5.30
N SER A 108 11.57 14.97 5.25
CA SER A 108 12.03 16.00 6.19
C SER A 108 11.63 15.69 7.64
N GLY A 109 10.44 15.13 7.85
CA GLY A 109 10.01 14.63 9.16
C GLY A 109 10.85 13.45 9.66
N ILE A 110 11.22 12.53 8.76
CA ILE A 110 12.10 11.40 9.09
C ILE A 110 13.49 11.91 9.49
N LEU A 111 14.08 12.82 8.71
CA LEU A 111 15.38 13.39 9.03
C LEU A 111 15.34 14.11 10.38
N LEU A 112 14.27 14.86 10.67
CA LEU A 112 14.14 15.52 11.96
C LEU A 112 14.02 14.51 13.11
N SER A 113 13.19 13.46 12.99
CA SER A 113 13.09 12.41 14.01
C SER A 113 14.42 11.68 14.23
N THR A 114 15.15 11.41 13.16
CA THR A 114 16.48 10.78 13.21
C THR A 114 17.50 11.71 13.88
N SER A 115 17.50 13.00 13.53
CA SER A 115 18.38 13.98 14.14
C SER A 115 18.13 14.13 15.64
N LEU A 116 16.86 14.13 16.06
CA LEU A 116 16.51 14.16 17.49
C LEU A 116 17.01 12.91 18.22
N ALA A 117 16.81 11.72 17.64
CA ALA A 117 17.30 10.48 18.21
C ALA A 117 18.84 10.49 18.30
N PHE A 118 19.52 11.00 17.28
CA PHE A 118 20.97 11.13 17.27
C PHE A 118 21.49 12.13 18.30
N ILE A 119 20.81 13.27 18.47
CA ILE A 119 21.13 14.24 19.53
C ILE A 119 20.98 13.60 20.91
N ILE A 120 19.93 12.81 21.14
CA ILE A 120 19.75 12.07 22.39
C ILE A 120 20.90 11.09 22.59
N PHE A 121 21.29 10.32 21.56
CA PHE A 121 22.42 9.42 21.60
C PHE A 121 23.71 10.12 22.02
N LEU A 122 24.03 11.28 21.44
CA LEU A 122 25.26 12.02 21.73
C LEU A 122 25.28 12.65 23.13
N ASN A 123 24.12 12.89 23.76
CA ASN A 123 24.03 13.55 25.07
C ASN A 123 23.64 12.61 26.21
N THR A 124 23.60 11.30 25.95
CA THR A 124 23.23 10.29 26.95
C THR A 124 24.12 9.06 26.81
N ASP A 125 24.18 8.24 27.84
CA ASP A 125 24.89 6.96 27.85
C ASP A 125 24.09 5.83 27.18
N LEU A 126 23.16 6.17 26.30
CA LEU A 126 22.37 5.18 25.55
C LEU A 126 23.25 4.53 24.48
N GLY A 127 23.30 3.21 24.46
CA GLY A 127 23.89 2.48 23.33
C GLY A 127 23.10 2.75 22.03
N ILE A 128 23.79 2.69 20.90
CA ILE A 128 23.16 2.96 19.59
C ILE A 128 22.01 2.01 19.31
N GLU A 129 22.10 0.75 19.73
CA GLU A 129 21.07 -0.26 19.58
C GLU A 129 19.77 0.11 20.30
N ASN A 130 19.89 0.66 21.54
CA ASN A 130 18.73 1.15 22.29
C ASN A 130 18.15 2.40 21.64
N THR A 131 19.00 3.31 21.17
CA THR A 131 18.58 4.53 20.47
C THR A 131 17.82 4.23 19.19
N VAL A 132 18.29 3.26 18.37
CA VAL A 132 17.58 2.82 17.17
C VAL A 132 16.29 2.10 17.55
N GLY A 133 16.26 1.37 18.67
CA GLY A 133 15.03 0.80 19.23
C GLY A 133 14.00 1.87 19.59
N ILE A 134 14.43 2.89 20.35
CA ILE A 134 13.60 4.05 20.73
C ILE A 134 13.09 4.79 19.49
N LEU A 135 13.98 5.08 18.53
CA LEU A 135 13.58 5.72 17.27
C LEU A 135 12.54 4.90 16.55
N SER A 136 12.80 3.61 16.32
CA SER A 136 11.90 2.73 15.57
C SER A 136 10.53 2.55 16.24
N GLY A 137 10.51 2.49 17.57
CA GLY A 137 9.27 2.43 18.35
C GLY A 137 8.47 3.74 18.28
N SER A 138 9.14 4.88 18.48
CA SER A 138 8.53 6.22 18.43
C SER A 138 7.88 6.54 17.09
N VAL A 139 8.36 5.92 16.01
CA VAL A 139 7.83 6.09 14.65
C VAL A 139 7.09 4.84 14.15
N THR A 140 6.78 3.92 15.04
CA THR A 140 6.03 2.67 14.81
C THR A 140 6.56 1.82 13.64
N SER A 141 7.87 1.93 13.32
CA SER A 141 8.46 1.27 12.14
C SER A 141 8.97 -0.13 12.45
N THR A 142 8.09 -1.12 12.31
CA THR A 142 8.44 -2.55 12.44
C THR A 142 9.52 -3.01 11.46
N PRO A 143 9.52 -2.60 10.17
CA PRO A 143 10.58 -2.96 9.24
C PRO A 143 11.96 -2.41 9.64
N ALA A 144 12.01 -1.18 10.20
CA ALA A 144 13.27 -0.59 10.68
C ALA A 144 13.80 -1.36 11.91
N LEU A 145 12.92 -1.75 12.83
CA LEU A 145 13.29 -2.60 13.96
C LEU A 145 13.86 -3.94 13.49
N GLY A 146 13.17 -4.60 12.52
CA GLY A 146 13.63 -5.86 11.95
C GLY A 146 15.02 -5.74 11.31
N ALA A 147 15.23 -4.68 10.53
CA ALA A 147 16.51 -4.38 9.89
C ALA A 147 17.63 -4.12 10.90
N ALA A 148 17.34 -3.32 11.93
CA ALA A 148 18.29 -3.05 13.02
C ALA A 148 18.66 -4.34 13.78
N LYS A 149 17.66 -5.15 14.12
CA LYS A 149 17.87 -6.41 14.84
C LYS A 149 18.73 -7.38 14.03
N ASN A 150 18.42 -7.55 12.75
CA ASN A 150 19.21 -8.43 11.88
C ASN A 150 20.64 -7.94 11.72
N MET A 151 20.85 -6.62 11.59
CA MET A 151 22.20 -6.04 11.52
C MET A 151 23.00 -6.30 12.79
N ILE A 152 22.39 -6.12 13.97
CA ILE A 152 23.04 -6.41 15.25
C ILE A 152 23.38 -7.90 15.37
N ASP A 153 22.47 -8.80 14.93
CA ASP A 153 22.73 -10.24 14.97
C ASP A 153 23.86 -10.66 14.02
N GLU A 154 24.03 -10.00 12.86
CA GLU A 154 25.16 -10.20 11.95
C GLU A 154 26.50 -9.63 12.51
N LEU A 155 26.45 -8.53 13.26
CA LEU A 155 27.63 -7.90 13.83
C LEU A 155 28.11 -8.56 15.14
N ARG A 156 27.21 -9.14 15.92
CA ARG A 156 27.51 -9.73 17.23
C ARG A 156 28.69 -10.69 17.24
N PRO A 157 28.89 -11.63 16.29
CA PRO A 157 30.05 -12.53 16.26
C PRO A 157 31.38 -11.80 16.06
N GLN A 158 31.38 -10.55 15.56
CA GLN A 158 32.58 -9.77 15.27
C GLN A 158 32.98 -8.86 16.42
N PHE A 159 32.08 -8.65 17.37
CA PHE A 159 32.30 -7.87 18.58
C PHE A 159 31.99 -8.71 19.83
N PRO A 160 32.70 -9.83 20.09
CA PRO A 160 32.38 -10.76 21.16
C PRO A 160 32.52 -10.11 22.56
N ASP A 161 33.37 -9.10 22.71
CA ASP A 161 33.60 -8.38 23.96
C ASP A 161 32.55 -7.28 24.24
N ARG A 162 31.67 -6.96 23.27
CA ARG A 162 30.62 -5.97 23.44
C ARG A 162 29.26 -6.63 23.69
N HIS A 163 28.62 -6.26 24.78
CA HIS A 163 27.24 -6.62 25.06
C HIS A 163 26.28 -5.79 24.20
N LEU A 164 26.00 -6.26 22.99
CA LEU A 164 25.02 -5.61 22.11
C LEU A 164 23.60 -5.95 22.57
N ASN A 165 22.88 -4.92 23.03
CA ASN A 165 21.50 -5.04 23.49
C ASN A 165 20.52 -5.28 22.31
N SER A 166 19.34 -5.77 22.63
CA SER A 166 18.28 -5.87 21.63
C SER A 166 17.54 -4.54 21.46
N PRO A 167 17.40 -4.00 20.26
CA PRO A 167 16.62 -2.78 20.01
C PRO A 167 15.13 -2.96 20.33
N ALA A 168 14.66 -4.21 20.50
CA ALA A 168 13.28 -4.53 20.79
C ALA A 168 12.75 -3.92 22.10
N ILE A 169 13.62 -3.74 23.11
CA ILE A 169 13.24 -3.16 24.40
C ILE A 169 12.90 -1.68 24.22
N GLY A 170 13.80 -0.91 23.59
CA GLY A 170 13.55 0.50 23.27
C GLY A 170 12.28 0.68 22.42
N TYR A 171 12.12 -0.18 21.43
CA TYR A 171 10.91 -0.21 20.60
C TYR A 171 9.65 -0.43 21.42
N ALA A 172 9.62 -1.47 22.27
CA ALA A 172 8.45 -1.82 23.06
C ALA A 172 8.05 -0.72 24.04
N ILE A 173 9.04 -0.06 24.67
CA ILE A 173 8.80 1.06 25.59
C ILE A 173 8.18 2.26 24.86
N THR A 174 8.69 2.62 23.68
CA THR A 174 8.30 3.87 23.01
C THR A 174 7.15 3.71 22.01
N TYR A 175 6.85 2.49 21.58
CA TYR A 175 5.78 2.21 20.60
C TYR A 175 4.40 2.76 21.01
N PRO A 176 3.93 2.64 22.27
CA PRO A 176 2.64 3.22 22.65
C PRO A 176 2.60 4.73 22.43
N MET A 177 3.71 5.42 22.72
CA MET A 177 3.82 6.86 22.49
C MET A 177 3.91 7.19 21.00
N GLY A 178 4.49 6.30 20.18
CA GLY A 178 4.45 6.41 18.74
C GLY A 178 3.01 6.51 18.22
N VAL A 179 2.18 5.52 18.56
CA VAL A 179 0.77 5.46 18.13
C VAL A 179 -0.06 6.61 18.72
N LEU A 180 -0.03 6.76 20.04
CA LEU A 180 -0.84 7.77 20.72
C LEU A 180 -0.41 9.19 20.38
N GLY A 181 0.89 9.43 20.20
CA GLY A 181 1.45 10.74 19.86
C GLY A 181 1.02 11.20 18.46
N VAL A 182 0.97 10.30 17.48
CA VAL A 182 0.48 10.62 16.12
C VAL A 182 -1.01 10.99 16.17
N ILE A 183 -1.83 10.16 16.85
CA ILE A 183 -3.28 10.43 17.03
C ILE A 183 -3.48 11.75 17.76
N PHE A 184 -2.75 11.97 18.85
CA PHE A 184 -2.81 13.21 19.63
C PHE A 184 -2.42 14.43 18.77
N SER A 185 -1.39 14.33 17.95
CA SER A 185 -0.96 15.40 17.05
C SER A 185 -2.04 15.77 16.03
N ILE A 186 -2.76 14.77 15.48
CA ILE A 186 -3.88 15.00 14.55
C ILE A 186 -5.04 15.72 15.27
N ILE A 187 -5.40 15.29 16.48
CA ILE A 187 -6.45 15.92 17.28
C ILE A 187 -6.05 17.36 17.65
N LEU A 188 -4.81 17.54 18.12
CA LEU A 188 -4.27 18.83 18.53
C LEU A 188 -4.26 19.81 17.34
N ALA A 189 -3.83 19.37 16.17
CA ALA A 189 -3.84 20.17 14.95
C ALA A 189 -5.27 20.62 14.60
N ARG A 190 -6.25 19.71 14.65
CA ARG A 190 -7.65 20.06 14.41
C ARG A 190 -8.16 21.14 15.36
N VAL A 191 -7.87 20.98 16.65
CA VAL A 191 -8.35 21.92 17.69
C VAL A 191 -7.66 23.27 17.55
N LEU A 192 -6.32 23.30 17.47
CA LEU A 192 -5.54 24.54 17.41
C LEU A 192 -5.80 25.34 16.12
N LEU A 193 -5.92 24.65 15.00
CA LEU A 193 -6.17 25.29 13.69
C LEU A 193 -7.67 25.48 13.42
N LYS A 194 -8.55 25.15 14.38
CA LYS A 194 -10.01 25.27 14.29
C LYS A 194 -10.57 24.67 12.98
N ILE A 195 -10.10 23.48 12.62
CA ILE A 195 -10.47 22.82 11.37
C ILE A 195 -11.82 22.13 11.51
N ASP A 196 -12.73 22.45 10.58
CA ASP A 196 -13.99 21.73 10.37
C ASP A 196 -13.80 20.69 9.26
N PRO A 197 -13.82 19.38 9.58
CA PRO A 197 -13.60 18.32 8.59
C PRO A 197 -14.61 18.32 7.45
N GLN A 198 -15.87 18.67 7.73
CA GLN A 198 -16.91 18.68 6.70
C GLN A 198 -16.66 19.79 5.66
N LYS A 199 -16.24 20.97 6.11
CA LYS A 199 -15.88 22.07 5.20
C LYS A 199 -14.61 21.75 4.39
N GLU A 200 -13.63 21.07 5.00
CA GLU A 200 -12.43 20.62 4.27
C GLU A 200 -12.79 19.55 3.22
N LEU A 201 -13.71 18.63 3.55
CA LEU A 201 -14.18 17.59 2.63
C LEU A 201 -14.89 18.20 1.41
N VAL A 202 -15.76 19.20 1.62
CA VAL A 202 -16.43 19.92 0.52
C VAL A 202 -15.40 20.59 -0.38
N LYS A 203 -14.47 21.36 0.20
CA LYS A 203 -13.39 22.04 -0.56
C LYS A 203 -12.50 21.03 -1.31
N PHE A 204 -12.24 19.87 -0.71
CA PHE A 204 -11.44 18.82 -1.36
C PHE A 204 -12.21 18.23 -2.55
N ARG A 205 -13.49 17.92 -2.40
CA ARG A 205 -14.37 17.45 -3.49
C ARG A 205 -14.45 18.44 -4.63
N GLU A 206 -14.63 19.73 -4.35
CA GLU A 206 -14.61 20.78 -5.37
C GLU A 206 -13.28 20.81 -6.14
N ARG A 207 -12.15 20.69 -5.45
CA ARG A 207 -10.82 20.62 -6.10
C ARG A 207 -10.63 19.37 -6.97
N ILE A 208 -11.19 18.22 -6.55
CA ILE A 208 -11.12 16.98 -7.32
C ILE A 208 -12.05 17.03 -8.52
N ILE A 209 -13.27 17.52 -8.37
CA ILE A 209 -14.22 17.69 -9.50
C ILE A 209 -13.56 18.52 -10.61
N HIS A 210 -12.75 19.52 -10.25
CA HIS A 210 -11.96 20.27 -11.20
C HIS A 210 -10.71 19.54 -11.74
N ARG A 211 -10.23 18.47 -11.12
CA ARG A 211 -8.99 17.74 -11.49
C ARG A 211 -9.17 16.32 -12.03
N SER A 212 -10.04 15.54 -11.42
CA SER A 212 -10.39 14.20 -11.89
C SER A 212 -11.72 14.27 -12.61
N GLN A 213 -11.64 14.31 -13.91
CA GLN A 213 -12.80 14.31 -14.79
C GLN A 213 -13.34 12.88 -14.86
N PRO A 214 -14.48 12.57 -14.23
CA PRO A 214 -15.05 11.23 -14.33
C PRO A 214 -15.32 10.89 -15.80
N ILE A 215 -15.06 9.66 -16.15
CA ILE A 215 -15.37 9.17 -17.49
C ILE A 215 -16.87 8.90 -17.54
N ILE A 216 -17.58 9.70 -18.33
CA ILE A 216 -19.04 9.62 -18.45
C ILE A 216 -19.48 9.28 -19.88
N PRO A 217 -20.58 8.57 -20.05
CA PRO A 217 -21.25 8.42 -21.33
C PRO A 217 -22.25 9.57 -21.53
N LYS A 218 -22.24 10.24 -22.68
CA LYS A 218 -23.31 11.14 -23.13
C LYS A 218 -23.75 10.80 -24.56
N LYS A 219 -24.98 11.13 -24.89
CA LYS A 219 -25.57 10.92 -26.21
C LYS A 219 -25.54 12.22 -26.99
N CYS A 220 -25.10 12.16 -28.22
CA CYS A 220 -25.01 13.31 -29.13
C CYS A 220 -25.74 13.03 -30.43
N ARG A 221 -26.61 13.93 -30.85
CA ARG A 221 -27.21 13.94 -32.20
C ARG A 221 -26.38 14.86 -33.08
N ILE A 222 -25.97 14.35 -34.24
CA ILE A 222 -25.24 15.13 -35.24
C ILE A 222 -26.18 16.15 -35.83
N THR A 223 -25.81 17.42 -35.76
CA THR A 223 -26.58 18.53 -36.34
C THR A 223 -25.70 19.53 -37.06
N ASN A 224 -24.36 19.39 -36.96
CA ASN A 224 -23.41 20.27 -37.65
C ASN A 224 -23.09 19.70 -39.02
N PRO A 225 -23.47 20.39 -40.13
CA PRO A 225 -23.23 19.94 -41.49
C PRO A 225 -21.76 19.68 -41.84
N HIS A 226 -20.85 20.38 -41.11
CA HIS A 226 -19.41 20.24 -41.35
C HIS A 226 -18.89 18.81 -41.10
N PHE A 227 -19.52 18.07 -40.23
CA PHE A 227 -19.13 16.69 -39.89
C PHE A 227 -19.95 15.63 -40.63
N VAL A 228 -21.00 16.01 -41.34
CA VAL A 228 -21.76 15.11 -42.19
C VAL A 228 -20.91 14.71 -43.39
N GLY A 229 -20.79 13.41 -43.66
CA GLY A 229 -19.95 12.84 -44.69
C GLY A 229 -18.51 12.54 -44.26
N LYS A 230 -18.07 13.01 -43.09
CA LYS A 230 -16.77 12.63 -42.51
C LYS A 230 -16.86 11.31 -41.77
N THR A 231 -15.71 10.63 -41.68
CA THR A 231 -15.61 9.44 -40.82
C THR A 231 -15.53 9.81 -39.33
N ILE A 232 -15.88 8.88 -38.46
CA ILE A 232 -15.71 9.05 -37.00
C ILE A 232 -14.26 9.39 -36.66
N SER A 233 -13.28 8.74 -37.33
CA SER A 233 -11.88 8.99 -37.11
C SER A 233 -11.46 10.43 -37.46
N GLU A 234 -11.97 10.95 -38.56
CA GLU A 234 -11.70 12.33 -38.98
C GLU A 234 -12.30 13.34 -38.03
N ALA A 235 -13.56 13.13 -37.61
CA ALA A 235 -14.24 13.98 -36.64
C ALA A 235 -13.51 14.01 -35.26
N VAL A 236 -13.09 12.85 -34.77
CA VAL A 236 -12.36 12.73 -33.48
C VAL A 236 -10.98 13.37 -33.58
N LYS A 237 -10.26 13.20 -34.69
CA LYS A 237 -8.94 13.81 -34.90
C LYS A 237 -9.03 15.33 -35.02
N GLU A 238 -10.03 15.84 -35.75
CA GLU A 238 -10.20 17.27 -35.98
C GLU A 238 -10.55 18.02 -34.70
N ILE A 239 -11.41 17.42 -33.86
CA ILE A 239 -11.81 17.99 -32.57
C ILE A 239 -10.71 17.83 -31.52
N ASP A 240 -9.79 16.87 -31.69
CA ASP A 240 -8.63 16.58 -30.82
C ASP A 240 -9.00 16.43 -29.34
N LYS A 241 -10.00 15.60 -29.05
CA LYS A 241 -10.45 15.28 -27.70
C LYS A 241 -10.36 13.78 -27.39
N ASN A 242 -10.05 13.46 -26.14
CA ASN A 242 -9.94 12.07 -25.68
C ASN A 242 -11.34 11.48 -25.43
N ILE A 243 -11.99 11.07 -26.51
CA ILE A 243 -13.30 10.42 -26.47
C ILE A 243 -13.31 9.10 -27.22
N ILE A 244 -14.26 8.24 -26.90
CA ILE A 244 -14.55 6.98 -27.58
C ILE A 244 -16.01 6.99 -28.01
N VAL A 245 -16.27 6.79 -29.30
CA VAL A 245 -17.64 6.55 -29.79
C VAL A 245 -17.93 5.08 -29.65
N THR A 246 -18.89 4.71 -28.83
CA THR A 246 -19.21 3.31 -28.49
C THR A 246 -20.39 2.76 -29.28
N HIS A 247 -21.39 3.58 -29.55
CA HIS A 247 -22.60 3.17 -30.28
C HIS A 247 -22.96 4.25 -31.30
N LEU A 248 -23.55 3.83 -32.38
CA LEU A 248 -24.16 4.68 -33.39
C LEU A 248 -25.54 4.16 -33.71
N LYS A 249 -26.53 5.05 -33.67
CA LYS A 249 -27.91 4.82 -34.14
C LYS A 249 -28.13 5.68 -35.36
N ARG A 250 -28.49 5.04 -36.47
CA ARG A 250 -28.81 5.75 -37.71
C ARG A 250 -30.15 6.47 -37.59
N SER A 251 -30.23 7.64 -38.21
CA SER A 251 -31.48 8.40 -38.31
C SER A 251 -32.54 7.58 -39.00
N GLY A 252 -33.75 7.54 -38.41
CA GLY A 252 -34.89 6.81 -38.98
C GLY A 252 -34.88 5.28 -38.74
N THR A 253 -33.85 4.73 -38.08
CA THR A 253 -33.77 3.30 -37.77
C THR A 253 -33.84 3.03 -36.27
N LYS A 254 -34.20 1.79 -35.89
CA LYS A 254 -34.08 1.31 -34.50
C LYS A 254 -32.75 0.58 -34.27
N GLU A 255 -31.97 0.37 -35.33
CA GLU A 255 -30.74 -0.39 -35.28
C GLU A 255 -29.64 0.42 -34.60
N VAL A 256 -28.98 -0.21 -33.64
CA VAL A 256 -27.81 0.33 -32.93
C VAL A 256 -26.61 -0.55 -33.26
N ILE A 257 -25.58 0.05 -33.80
CA ILE A 257 -24.34 -0.64 -34.15
C ILE A 257 -23.17 -0.16 -33.28
N THR A 258 -22.14 -1.00 -33.16
CA THR A 258 -20.82 -0.60 -32.62
C THR A 258 -19.99 -0.08 -33.81
N PRO A 259 -19.84 1.24 -34.00
CA PRO A 259 -19.29 1.76 -35.25
C PRO A 259 -17.79 1.58 -35.33
N GLU A 260 -17.27 1.25 -36.52
CA GLU A 260 -15.86 1.41 -36.82
C GLU A 260 -15.45 2.88 -36.91
N SER A 261 -14.14 3.13 -36.77
CA SER A 261 -13.59 4.50 -36.92
C SER A 261 -13.72 5.02 -38.37
N SER A 262 -13.91 4.13 -39.34
CA SER A 262 -14.11 4.40 -40.78
C SER A 262 -15.57 4.72 -41.12
N VAL A 263 -16.51 4.52 -40.20
CA VAL A 263 -17.93 4.74 -40.49
C VAL A 263 -18.20 6.22 -40.72
N ILE A 264 -18.89 6.52 -41.83
CA ILE A 264 -19.30 7.86 -42.24
C ILE A 264 -20.48 8.33 -41.38
N LEU A 265 -20.39 9.55 -40.91
CA LEU A 265 -21.42 10.23 -40.10
C LEU A 265 -22.48 10.84 -41.01
N ASN A 266 -23.75 10.58 -40.73
CA ASN A 266 -24.88 11.15 -41.47
C ASN A 266 -25.62 12.19 -40.61
N ASP A 267 -26.41 13.03 -41.28
CA ASP A 267 -27.26 14.01 -40.58
C ASP A 267 -28.24 13.28 -39.64
N ARG A 268 -28.40 13.85 -38.45
CA ARG A 268 -29.25 13.34 -37.34
C ARG A 268 -28.91 11.95 -36.81
N ASP A 269 -27.75 11.37 -37.17
CA ASP A 269 -27.25 10.18 -36.49
C ASP A 269 -27.04 10.48 -34.99
N VAL A 270 -27.27 9.47 -34.13
CA VAL A 270 -27.07 9.61 -32.70
C VAL A 270 -25.87 8.76 -32.26
N LEU A 271 -24.90 9.40 -31.64
CA LEU A 271 -23.70 8.77 -31.12
C LEU A 271 -23.78 8.63 -29.60
N MET A 272 -23.28 7.51 -29.08
CA MET A 272 -22.92 7.38 -27.66
C MET A 272 -21.41 7.63 -27.53
N ILE A 273 -21.06 8.67 -26.79
CA ILE A 273 -19.70 9.14 -26.60
C ILE A 273 -19.29 8.91 -25.15
N VAL A 274 -18.09 8.37 -24.96
CA VAL A 274 -17.52 8.08 -23.64
C VAL A 274 -16.19 8.83 -23.53
N GLY A 275 -16.03 9.61 -22.48
CA GLY A 275 -14.83 10.39 -22.21
C GLY A 275 -14.94 11.16 -20.92
N THR A 276 -13.99 12.06 -20.66
CA THR A 276 -14.11 13.01 -19.53
C THR A 276 -15.24 14.02 -19.80
N GLU A 277 -15.92 14.49 -18.78
CA GLU A 277 -17.08 15.38 -18.96
C GLU A 277 -16.75 16.60 -19.83
N PRO A 278 -15.66 17.35 -19.61
CA PRO A 278 -15.32 18.49 -20.48
C PRO A 278 -14.98 18.10 -21.91
N ASP A 279 -14.28 16.95 -22.12
CA ASP A 279 -13.97 16.50 -23.47
C ASP A 279 -15.23 16.09 -24.23
N VAL A 280 -16.15 15.40 -23.56
CA VAL A 280 -17.44 14.98 -24.13
C VAL A 280 -18.32 16.20 -24.41
N ASP A 281 -18.43 17.17 -23.51
CA ASP A 281 -19.22 18.37 -23.70
C ASP A 281 -18.66 19.25 -24.80
N PHE A 282 -17.32 19.40 -24.86
CA PHE A 282 -16.67 20.10 -25.96
C PHE A 282 -16.95 19.40 -27.30
N PHE A 283 -16.78 18.06 -27.36
CA PHE A 283 -17.04 17.32 -28.57
C PHE A 283 -18.50 17.46 -29.06
N ILE A 284 -19.45 17.36 -28.10
CA ILE A 284 -20.87 17.54 -28.40
C ILE A 284 -21.15 18.96 -28.94
N SER A 285 -20.54 19.98 -28.36
CA SER A 285 -20.74 21.37 -28.80
C SER A 285 -20.26 21.63 -30.23
N GLN A 286 -19.26 20.87 -30.70
CA GLN A 286 -18.73 20.97 -32.06
C GLN A 286 -19.58 20.18 -33.07
N ILE A 287 -20.00 18.94 -32.70
CA ILE A 287 -20.61 18.01 -33.67
C ILE A 287 -22.14 18.10 -33.71
N GLY A 288 -22.76 18.59 -32.61
CA GLY A 288 -24.20 18.66 -32.57
C GLY A 288 -24.80 19.03 -31.22
N ARG A 289 -25.81 18.29 -30.79
CA ARG A 289 -26.56 18.57 -29.54
C ARG A 289 -26.76 17.31 -28.70
N ILE A 290 -26.92 17.48 -27.38
CA ILE A 290 -27.28 16.37 -26.47
C ILE A 290 -28.60 15.77 -26.94
N SER A 291 -28.62 14.43 -27.05
CA SER A 291 -29.82 13.68 -27.41
C SER A 291 -30.42 12.96 -26.20
N SER A 292 -31.75 13.03 -26.07
CA SER A 292 -32.53 12.23 -25.12
C SER A 292 -32.94 10.88 -25.68
N ASP A 293 -32.59 10.58 -26.94
CA ASP A 293 -32.97 9.34 -27.58
C ASP A 293 -32.52 8.13 -26.77
N SER A 294 -33.44 7.15 -26.63
CA SER A 294 -33.04 5.90 -26.01
C SER A 294 -32.29 5.02 -27.02
N PHE A 295 -31.13 4.53 -26.64
CA PHE A 295 -30.49 3.39 -27.30
C PHE A 295 -31.15 2.13 -26.74
N ILE A 296 -32.45 1.94 -27.02
CA ILE A 296 -33.24 0.90 -26.38
C ILE A 296 -33.21 -0.38 -27.18
N GLU A 297 -32.85 -1.44 -26.46
CA GLU A 297 -33.80 -2.52 -26.05
C GLU A 297 -34.33 -3.30 -27.24
N GLY A 298 -33.50 -3.82 -28.02
CA GLY A 298 -33.70 -4.73 -29.10
C GLY A 298 -32.41 -5.08 -29.79
N GLY A 299 -31.33 -4.40 -29.45
CA GLY A 299 -30.00 -4.66 -30.00
C GLY A 299 -29.24 -5.65 -29.12
N GLU A 300 -28.62 -6.65 -29.71
CA GLU A 300 -27.72 -7.67 -29.16
C GLU A 300 -26.48 -7.10 -28.49
N ILE A 301 -26.38 -5.76 -28.33
CA ILE A 301 -25.16 -5.09 -27.79
C ILE A 301 -25.24 -5.00 -26.26
N MET A 302 -24.32 -5.65 -25.61
CA MET A 302 -24.19 -5.69 -24.16
C MET A 302 -22.92 -4.99 -23.69
N VAL A 303 -22.95 -4.52 -22.44
CA VAL A 303 -21.78 -4.01 -21.72
C VAL A 303 -21.43 -5.02 -20.64
N LYS A 304 -20.26 -5.63 -20.73
CA LYS A 304 -19.76 -6.58 -19.72
C LYS A 304 -18.37 -6.20 -19.24
N ASN A 305 -18.08 -6.64 -18.03
CA ASN A 305 -16.72 -6.55 -17.49
C ASN A 305 -16.06 -7.93 -17.63
N LEU A 306 -14.84 -7.98 -18.19
CA LEU A 306 -14.03 -9.18 -18.29
C LEU A 306 -12.75 -8.99 -17.48
N PHE A 307 -12.23 -10.09 -16.94
CA PHE A 307 -10.94 -10.09 -16.24
C PHE A 307 -9.85 -10.66 -17.14
N VAL A 308 -8.71 -9.96 -17.21
CA VAL A 308 -7.55 -10.40 -17.96
C VAL A 308 -6.83 -11.49 -17.17
N THR A 309 -7.06 -12.75 -17.54
CA THR A 309 -6.52 -13.92 -16.82
C THR A 309 -5.70 -14.86 -17.72
N LYS A 310 -5.72 -14.67 -19.04
CA LYS A 310 -4.96 -15.49 -19.97
C LYS A 310 -3.66 -14.83 -20.41
N LYS A 311 -2.60 -15.64 -20.51
CA LYS A 311 -1.27 -15.21 -21.00
C LYS A 311 -1.31 -14.60 -22.39
N THR A 312 -2.28 -14.97 -23.21
CA THR A 312 -2.49 -14.47 -24.57
C THR A 312 -2.80 -12.99 -24.64
N ALA A 313 -3.40 -12.41 -23.60
CA ALA A 313 -3.76 -11.00 -23.52
C ALA A 313 -2.83 -10.17 -22.62
N VAL A 314 -2.14 -10.82 -21.68
CA VAL A 314 -1.24 -10.14 -20.73
C VAL A 314 -0.01 -9.58 -21.45
N HIS A 315 0.37 -8.35 -21.13
CA HIS A 315 1.46 -7.55 -21.72
C HIS A 315 1.30 -7.22 -23.21
N LYS A 316 0.10 -7.39 -23.78
CA LYS A 316 -0.19 -6.91 -25.11
C LYS A 316 -0.84 -5.53 -25.07
N LYS A 317 -0.56 -4.70 -26.06
CA LYS A 317 -1.28 -3.45 -26.28
C LYS A 317 -2.71 -3.77 -26.74
N LEU A 318 -3.65 -2.89 -26.44
CA LEU A 318 -5.02 -3.04 -26.92
C LEU A 318 -5.09 -3.10 -28.45
N SER A 319 -4.24 -2.31 -29.14
CA SER A 319 -4.06 -2.37 -30.61
C SER A 319 -3.70 -3.78 -31.13
N ASP A 320 -2.81 -4.47 -30.39
CA ASP A 320 -2.27 -5.76 -30.83
C ASP A 320 -3.27 -6.92 -30.64
N LEU A 321 -4.23 -6.75 -29.73
CA LEU A 321 -5.30 -7.72 -29.51
C LEU A 321 -6.37 -7.67 -30.60
N ASP A 322 -6.50 -6.49 -31.22
CA ASP A 322 -7.46 -6.25 -32.31
C ASP A 322 -8.84 -6.87 -32.02
N LEU A 323 -9.38 -6.56 -30.85
CA LEU A 323 -10.67 -7.10 -30.41
C LEU A 323 -11.83 -6.60 -31.27
N PHE A 324 -11.67 -5.43 -31.85
CA PHE A 324 -12.67 -4.86 -32.74
C PHE A 324 -12.69 -5.61 -34.08
N GLY A 325 -11.55 -5.72 -34.77
CA GLY A 325 -11.47 -6.41 -36.06
C GLY A 325 -11.82 -7.90 -36.00
N LYS A 326 -11.45 -8.58 -34.87
CA LYS A 326 -11.68 -10.02 -34.74
C LYS A 326 -13.05 -10.39 -34.18
N TYR A 327 -13.61 -9.55 -33.30
CA TYR A 327 -14.80 -9.93 -32.52
C TYR A 327 -15.88 -8.84 -32.48
N ASP A 328 -15.70 -7.72 -33.17
CA ASP A 328 -16.61 -6.56 -33.12
C ASP A 328 -16.86 -6.08 -31.68
N LEU A 329 -15.77 -6.01 -30.90
CA LEU A 329 -15.79 -5.61 -29.48
C LEU A 329 -15.00 -4.35 -29.24
N LYS A 330 -15.58 -3.37 -28.58
CA LYS A 330 -14.86 -2.18 -28.08
C LYS A 330 -14.58 -2.27 -26.60
N ILE A 331 -13.33 -2.00 -26.22
CA ILE A 331 -12.96 -1.75 -24.84
C ILE A 331 -13.15 -0.27 -24.57
N THR A 332 -13.92 0.07 -23.55
CA THR A 332 -14.19 1.47 -23.18
C THR A 332 -13.35 1.92 -21.99
N ARG A 333 -13.12 1.05 -21.04
CA ARG A 333 -12.43 1.34 -19.78
C ARG A 333 -11.65 0.14 -19.29
N ILE A 334 -10.60 0.45 -18.53
CA ILE A 334 -9.82 -0.53 -17.78
C ILE A 334 -9.80 -0.09 -16.32
N PHE A 335 -10.11 -1.02 -15.44
CA PHE A 335 -10.00 -0.83 -14.00
C PHE A 335 -8.76 -1.57 -13.51
N ARG A 336 -7.79 -0.82 -13.00
CA ARG A 336 -6.50 -1.31 -12.52
C ARG A 336 -6.18 -0.71 -11.16
N ALA A 337 -5.96 -1.54 -10.16
CA ALA A 337 -5.64 -1.08 -8.80
C ALA A 337 -6.61 -0.02 -8.24
N GLY A 338 -7.91 -0.14 -8.57
CA GLY A 338 -8.95 0.80 -8.13
C GLY A 338 -9.08 2.08 -8.98
N GLU A 339 -8.18 2.30 -9.95
CA GLU A 339 -8.26 3.43 -10.88
C GLU A 339 -9.02 3.04 -12.16
N GLU A 340 -9.84 3.97 -12.66
CA GLU A 340 -10.53 3.85 -13.94
C GLU A 340 -9.73 4.56 -15.03
N ILE A 341 -9.31 3.82 -16.05
CA ILE A 341 -8.47 4.29 -17.14
C ILE A 341 -9.25 4.19 -18.45
N LEU A 342 -9.28 5.27 -19.24
CA LEU A 342 -9.86 5.25 -20.57
C LEU A 342 -9.03 4.33 -21.48
N ALA A 343 -9.70 3.41 -22.18
CA ALA A 343 -9.04 2.47 -23.08
C ALA A 343 -8.45 3.19 -24.31
N ARG A 344 -7.11 3.18 -24.43
CA ARG A 344 -6.38 3.73 -25.58
C ARG A 344 -5.66 2.60 -26.32
N PRO A 345 -5.49 2.66 -27.64
CA PRO A 345 -4.81 1.63 -28.42
C PRO A 345 -3.43 1.25 -27.91
N SER A 346 -2.66 2.23 -27.41
CA SER A 346 -1.30 2.05 -26.88
C SER A 346 -1.24 1.47 -25.46
N LEU A 347 -2.39 1.30 -24.80
CA LEU A 347 -2.42 0.83 -23.42
C LEU A 347 -2.14 -0.68 -23.37
N VAL A 348 -1.22 -1.07 -22.48
CA VAL A 348 -0.85 -2.47 -22.25
C VAL A 348 -1.73 -3.06 -21.16
N LEU A 349 -2.27 -4.26 -21.40
CA LEU A 349 -3.05 -5.02 -20.42
C LEU A 349 -2.13 -5.77 -19.47
N PHE A 350 -2.51 -5.80 -18.19
CA PHE A 350 -1.86 -6.61 -17.15
C PHE A 350 -2.78 -7.70 -16.63
N TYR A 351 -2.18 -8.74 -16.07
CA TYR A 351 -2.93 -9.79 -15.41
C TYR A 351 -3.74 -9.21 -14.24
N GLY A 352 -5.05 -9.56 -14.18
CA GLY A 352 -5.96 -9.04 -13.18
C GLY A 352 -6.64 -7.71 -13.54
N ASP A 353 -6.29 -7.07 -14.66
CA ASP A 353 -7.06 -5.92 -15.15
C ASP A 353 -8.52 -6.32 -15.38
N LYS A 354 -9.45 -5.47 -14.93
CA LYS A 354 -10.87 -5.59 -15.25
C LYS A 354 -11.17 -4.65 -16.39
N ILE A 355 -11.51 -5.19 -17.55
CA ILE A 355 -11.81 -4.41 -18.75
C ILE A 355 -13.30 -4.35 -18.98
N ARG A 356 -13.83 -3.20 -19.35
CA ARG A 356 -15.22 -3.01 -19.75
C ARG A 356 -15.31 -3.07 -21.26
N VAL A 357 -15.99 -4.12 -21.75
CA VAL A 357 -16.21 -4.39 -23.17
C VAL A 357 -17.65 -4.10 -23.58
N VAL A 358 -17.83 -3.68 -24.81
CA VAL A 358 -19.10 -3.39 -25.45
C VAL A 358 -19.17 -4.15 -26.78
N GLY A 359 -20.21 -4.94 -26.97
CA GLY A 359 -20.46 -5.71 -28.18
C GLY A 359 -21.54 -6.78 -28.01
N LYS A 360 -21.70 -7.65 -29.01
CA LYS A 360 -22.65 -8.75 -28.97
C LYS A 360 -22.26 -9.83 -27.97
N GLU A 361 -23.23 -10.53 -27.38
CA GLU A 361 -22.98 -11.61 -26.41
C GLU A 361 -22.04 -12.69 -26.96
N GLU A 362 -22.27 -13.13 -28.21
CA GLU A 362 -21.44 -14.14 -28.87
C GLU A 362 -19.99 -13.67 -29.02
N SER A 363 -19.79 -12.42 -29.39
CA SER A 363 -18.48 -11.79 -29.52
C SER A 363 -17.76 -11.71 -28.19
N ILE A 364 -18.50 -11.37 -27.12
CA ILE A 364 -17.98 -11.34 -25.74
C ILE A 364 -17.53 -12.74 -25.31
N GLN A 365 -18.30 -13.78 -25.61
CA GLN A 365 -17.94 -15.17 -25.27
C GLN A 365 -16.66 -15.61 -26.01
N LYS A 366 -16.52 -15.30 -27.29
CA LYS A 366 -15.29 -15.57 -28.06
C LYS A 366 -14.08 -14.79 -27.49
N ALA A 367 -14.28 -13.54 -27.10
CA ALA A 367 -13.21 -12.74 -26.51
C ALA A 367 -12.76 -13.28 -25.14
N LYS A 368 -13.65 -13.92 -24.38
CA LYS A 368 -13.28 -14.63 -23.13
C LYS A 368 -12.25 -15.75 -23.36
N GLU A 369 -12.27 -16.37 -24.53
CA GLU A 369 -11.27 -17.38 -24.87
C GLU A 369 -9.87 -16.79 -25.02
N LEU A 370 -9.76 -15.54 -25.47
CA LEU A 370 -8.50 -14.83 -25.65
C LEU A 370 -8.04 -14.14 -24.37
N ILE A 371 -8.97 -13.47 -23.67
CA ILE A 371 -8.68 -12.60 -22.53
C ILE A 371 -8.72 -13.38 -21.22
N GLY A 372 -9.59 -14.39 -21.12
CA GLY A 372 -10.02 -14.99 -19.89
C GLY A 372 -11.25 -14.25 -19.33
N ASP A 373 -11.83 -14.76 -18.29
CA ASP A 373 -12.91 -14.11 -17.49
C ASP A 373 -13.16 -14.89 -16.19
N SER A 374 -12.18 -15.59 -15.70
CA SER A 374 -12.37 -16.40 -14.50
C SER A 374 -11.92 -15.65 -13.26
N GLU A 375 -12.86 -14.98 -12.61
CA GLU A 375 -12.64 -14.41 -11.28
C GLU A 375 -12.17 -15.50 -10.28
N LYS A 376 -12.66 -16.74 -10.46
CA LYS A 376 -12.23 -17.90 -9.66
C LYS A 376 -10.73 -18.23 -9.83
N VAL A 377 -10.16 -17.98 -10.99
CA VAL A 377 -8.71 -18.17 -11.23
C VAL A 377 -7.90 -17.11 -10.48
N LEU A 378 -8.42 -15.88 -10.39
CA LEU A 378 -7.81 -14.80 -9.62
C LEU A 378 -7.89 -15.01 -8.10
N LEU A 379 -8.81 -15.84 -7.64
CA LEU A 379 -8.93 -16.18 -6.21
C LEU A 379 -7.93 -17.24 -5.77
N LYS A 380 -7.37 -18.02 -6.68
CA LYS A 380 -6.37 -19.05 -6.35
C LYS A 380 -5.00 -18.41 -6.16
N PRO A 381 -4.36 -18.60 -5.00
CA PRO A 381 -3.00 -18.10 -4.79
C PRO A 381 -2.02 -18.84 -5.73
N ASP A 382 -1.19 -18.08 -6.42
CA ASP A 382 -0.07 -18.64 -7.20
C ASP A 382 1.17 -18.76 -6.30
N PHE A 383 1.33 -19.93 -5.71
CA PHE A 383 2.46 -20.21 -4.81
C PHE A 383 3.82 -20.14 -5.51
N LEU A 384 3.89 -20.47 -6.81
CA LEU A 384 5.14 -20.37 -7.55
C LEU A 384 5.61 -18.92 -7.67
N SER A 385 4.68 -18.02 -7.99
CA SER A 385 4.96 -16.58 -8.03
C SER A 385 5.28 -16.02 -6.64
N LEU A 386 4.57 -16.48 -5.61
CA LEU A 386 4.80 -16.04 -4.24
C LEU A 386 6.20 -16.40 -3.76
N PHE A 387 6.51 -17.68 -3.73
CA PHE A 387 7.80 -18.16 -3.22
C PHE A 387 8.96 -17.81 -4.13
N GLY A 388 8.74 -17.76 -5.46
CA GLY A 388 9.74 -17.27 -6.42
C GLY A 388 10.08 -15.80 -6.19
N GLY A 389 9.07 -14.95 -5.91
CA GLY A 389 9.28 -13.55 -5.58
C GLY A 389 9.97 -13.33 -4.24
N ILE A 390 9.60 -14.10 -3.22
CA ILE A 390 10.27 -14.09 -1.91
C ILE A 390 11.72 -14.52 -2.04
N LEU A 391 11.99 -15.62 -2.76
CA LEU A 391 13.36 -16.10 -3.02
C LEU A 391 14.19 -15.00 -3.70
N LEU A 392 13.65 -14.37 -4.73
CA LEU A 392 14.30 -13.25 -5.43
C LEU A 392 14.59 -12.09 -4.46
N GLY A 393 13.67 -11.79 -3.55
CA GLY A 393 13.83 -10.81 -2.50
C GLY A 393 14.94 -11.15 -1.52
N ILE A 394 15.03 -12.40 -1.07
CA ILE A 394 16.10 -12.88 -0.19
C ILE A 394 17.45 -12.78 -0.91
N LEU A 395 17.52 -13.16 -2.18
CA LEU A 395 18.76 -13.07 -2.98
C LEU A 395 19.19 -11.60 -3.12
N ILE A 396 18.29 -10.68 -3.47
CA ILE A 396 18.57 -9.23 -3.52
C ILE A 396 19.00 -8.73 -2.15
N GLY A 397 18.32 -9.15 -1.09
CA GLY A 397 18.63 -8.77 0.29
C GLY A 397 20.01 -9.22 0.76
N SER A 398 20.50 -10.32 0.20
CA SER A 398 21.80 -10.92 0.55
C SER A 398 22.99 -10.34 -0.22
N ILE A 399 22.75 -9.48 -1.23
CA ILE A 399 23.84 -8.86 -2.02
C ILE A 399 24.67 -7.96 -1.11
N PRO A 400 26.00 -8.24 -0.97
CA PRO A 400 26.87 -7.36 -0.20
C PRO A 400 27.22 -6.09 -0.99
N ILE A 401 26.93 -4.93 -0.42
CA ILE A 401 27.25 -3.61 -0.98
C ILE A 401 28.47 -3.08 -0.23
N PHE A 402 29.61 -3.02 -0.89
CA PHE A 402 30.83 -2.50 -0.31
C PHE A 402 30.84 -0.98 -0.39
N VAL A 403 30.90 -0.32 0.77
CA VAL A 403 31.04 1.15 0.86
C VAL A 403 32.45 1.44 1.37
N PRO A 404 33.25 2.25 0.65
CA PRO A 404 34.55 2.69 1.15
C PRO A 404 34.38 3.34 2.53
N SER A 405 35.24 3.01 3.46
CA SER A 405 35.24 3.47 4.86
C SER A 405 34.32 2.71 5.83
N MET A 406 33.63 1.67 5.38
CA MET A 406 32.86 0.80 6.29
C MET A 406 33.62 -0.53 6.51
N PRO A 407 33.69 -1.02 7.76
CA PRO A 407 34.39 -2.27 8.06
C PRO A 407 33.72 -3.49 7.46
N LEU A 408 32.42 -3.38 7.09
CA LEU A 408 31.59 -4.48 6.60
C LEU A 408 30.73 -4.06 5.43
N PRO A 409 30.42 -4.99 4.50
CA PRO A 409 29.46 -4.72 3.46
C PRO A 409 28.05 -4.57 4.03
N ILE A 410 27.35 -3.56 3.56
CA ILE A 410 25.95 -3.34 3.87
C ILE A 410 25.13 -4.36 3.06
N LYS A 411 24.16 -5.03 3.71
CA LYS A 411 23.16 -5.86 3.04
C LYS A 411 21.76 -5.26 3.27
N LEU A 412 20.90 -5.38 2.28
CA LEU A 412 19.50 -4.97 2.44
C LEU A 412 18.74 -5.86 3.45
N GLY A 413 19.20 -7.10 3.63
CA GLY A 413 18.67 -8.05 4.60
C GLY A 413 17.25 -8.51 4.28
N PHE A 414 16.64 -9.23 5.24
CA PHE A 414 15.30 -9.81 5.11
C PHE A 414 14.16 -8.78 5.18
N ALA A 415 14.45 -7.54 5.54
CA ALA A 415 13.45 -6.48 5.56
C ALA A 415 13.36 -5.75 4.21
N ALA A 416 14.48 -5.23 3.69
CA ALA A 416 14.45 -4.39 2.48
C ALA A 416 14.50 -5.21 1.18
N GLY A 417 15.20 -6.34 1.14
CA GLY A 417 15.30 -7.18 -0.07
C GLY A 417 13.94 -7.65 -0.58
N PRO A 418 13.13 -8.37 0.22
CA PRO A 418 11.80 -8.80 -0.18
C PRO A 418 10.85 -7.64 -0.50
N LEU A 419 10.93 -6.53 0.22
CA LEU A 419 10.16 -5.33 -0.07
C LEU A 419 10.47 -4.79 -1.47
N LEU A 420 11.75 -4.63 -1.82
CA LEU A 420 12.18 -4.14 -3.13
C LEU A 420 11.79 -5.11 -4.26
N ALA A 421 11.99 -6.41 -4.07
CA ALA A 421 11.56 -7.42 -5.03
C ALA A 421 10.05 -7.31 -5.32
N ALA A 422 9.23 -7.23 -4.27
CA ALA A 422 7.79 -7.09 -4.39
C ALA A 422 7.38 -5.79 -5.10
N LEU A 423 8.01 -4.66 -4.80
CA LEU A 423 7.78 -3.37 -5.48
C LEU A 423 8.11 -3.47 -6.98
N ILE A 424 9.24 -4.09 -7.34
CA ILE A 424 9.67 -4.27 -8.73
C ILE A 424 8.71 -5.21 -9.46
N ILE A 425 8.39 -6.38 -8.89
CA ILE A 425 7.45 -7.34 -9.48
C ILE A 425 6.08 -6.68 -9.69
N SER A 426 5.60 -5.94 -8.70
CA SER A 426 4.32 -5.24 -8.78
C SER A 426 4.33 -4.13 -9.85
N ARG A 427 5.46 -3.46 -10.08
CA ARG A 427 5.62 -2.45 -11.15
C ARG A 427 5.49 -3.05 -12.54
N TYR A 428 6.19 -4.16 -12.78
CA TYR A 428 6.23 -4.77 -14.10
C TYR A 428 5.07 -5.74 -14.35
N GLY A 429 4.30 -6.07 -13.31
CA GLY A 429 3.18 -7.00 -13.39
C GLY A 429 3.60 -8.47 -13.61
N ARG A 430 4.78 -8.70 -14.20
CA ARG A 430 5.39 -10.00 -14.42
C ARG A 430 6.89 -9.87 -14.61
N ILE A 431 7.64 -10.75 -13.94
CA ILE A 431 9.07 -10.96 -14.18
C ILE A 431 9.26 -12.47 -14.42
N SER A 432 9.60 -12.85 -15.64
CA SER A 432 9.73 -14.27 -16.06
C SER A 432 8.44 -15.07 -15.75
N PHE A 433 8.48 -15.99 -14.82
CA PHE A 433 7.34 -16.82 -14.39
C PHE A 433 6.61 -16.25 -13.17
N ILE A 434 7.13 -15.20 -12.54
CA ILE A 434 6.58 -14.56 -11.34
C ILE A 434 5.56 -13.49 -11.76
N TYR A 435 4.34 -13.61 -11.28
CA TYR A 435 3.26 -12.65 -11.51
C TYR A 435 3.01 -11.80 -10.25
N SER A 436 2.70 -10.52 -10.46
CA SER A 436 2.39 -9.60 -9.35
C SER A 436 0.99 -9.73 -8.79
N TYR A 437 0.12 -10.49 -9.48
CA TYR A 437 -1.27 -10.57 -9.08
C TYR A 437 -1.45 -11.52 -7.90
N PHE A 438 -1.82 -10.92 -6.78
CA PHE A 438 -2.36 -11.62 -5.63
C PHE A 438 -3.72 -11.02 -5.29
N ASN A 439 -4.69 -11.87 -4.93
CA ASN A 439 -5.94 -11.42 -4.36
C ASN A 439 -5.66 -10.56 -3.11
N ASN A 440 -6.32 -9.41 -3.00
CA ASN A 440 -6.17 -8.50 -1.86
C ASN A 440 -6.35 -9.23 -0.51
N GLY A 441 -7.30 -10.17 -0.42
CA GLY A 441 -7.47 -11.00 0.77
C GLY A 441 -6.24 -11.84 1.13
N GLY A 442 -5.59 -12.43 0.13
CA GLY A 442 -4.34 -13.20 0.31
C GLY A 442 -3.17 -12.33 0.76
N ILE A 443 -3.04 -11.12 0.19
CA ILE A 443 -2.02 -10.16 0.60
C ILE A 443 -2.26 -9.70 2.05
N HIS A 444 -3.51 -9.36 2.40
CA HIS A 444 -3.86 -8.99 3.77
C HIS A 444 -3.58 -10.12 4.76
N PHE A 445 -4.00 -11.35 4.44
CA PHE A 445 -3.74 -12.51 5.29
C PHE A 445 -2.24 -12.72 5.51
N MET A 446 -1.43 -12.68 4.45
CA MET A 446 0.02 -12.85 4.55
C MET A 446 0.67 -11.74 5.37
N ARG A 447 0.22 -10.49 5.21
CA ARG A 447 0.70 -9.35 5.99
C ARG A 447 0.39 -9.52 7.48
N GLU A 448 -0.87 -9.81 7.82
CA GLU A 448 -1.30 -9.96 9.21
C GLU A 448 -0.65 -11.17 9.88
N LEU A 449 -0.57 -12.30 9.19
CA LEU A 449 0.13 -13.48 9.66
C LEU A 449 1.62 -13.17 9.90
N GLY A 450 2.27 -12.50 8.95
CA GLY A 450 3.68 -12.12 9.07
C GLY A 450 3.94 -11.24 10.30
N ILE A 451 3.09 -10.22 10.53
CA ILE A 451 3.19 -9.35 11.71
C ILE A 451 2.98 -10.16 13.00
N CYS A 452 1.96 -11.02 13.04
CA CYS A 452 1.69 -11.87 14.22
C CYS A 452 2.90 -12.73 14.59
N LEU A 453 3.48 -13.45 13.62
CA LEU A 453 4.64 -14.31 13.83
C LEU A 453 5.86 -13.51 14.29
N PHE A 454 6.14 -12.38 13.64
CA PHE A 454 7.24 -11.50 13.99
C PHE A 454 7.10 -10.95 15.40
N PHE A 455 5.95 -10.38 15.75
CA PHE A 455 5.71 -9.78 17.05
C PHE A 455 5.61 -10.81 18.18
N ALA A 456 5.03 -11.98 17.95
CA ALA A 456 4.98 -13.03 18.96
C ALA A 456 6.39 -13.47 19.37
N SER A 457 7.24 -13.81 18.38
CA SER A 457 8.62 -14.19 18.64
C SER A 457 9.42 -13.07 19.32
N LEU A 458 9.30 -11.84 18.79
CA LEU A 458 10.03 -10.68 19.31
C LEU A 458 9.59 -10.34 20.73
N GLY A 459 8.28 -10.31 20.97
CA GLY A 459 7.68 -9.99 22.27
C GLY A 459 8.09 -10.97 23.37
N ILE A 460 7.99 -12.27 23.12
CA ILE A 460 8.38 -13.30 24.08
C ILE A 460 9.88 -13.18 24.42
N THR A 461 10.73 -13.01 23.41
CA THR A 461 12.18 -12.90 23.61
C THR A 461 12.55 -11.63 24.39
N ALA A 462 11.92 -10.51 24.07
CA ALA A 462 12.15 -9.23 24.76
C ALA A 462 11.56 -9.24 26.19
N GLY A 463 10.41 -9.89 26.38
CA GLY A 463 9.67 -9.91 27.65
C GLY A 463 10.44 -10.48 28.81
N ALA A 464 11.35 -11.43 28.53
CA ALA A 464 12.22 -12.04 29.54
C ALA A 464 12.98 -11.04 30.40
N LYS A 465 13.41 -9.94 29.81
CA LYS A 465 14.23 -8.91 30.46
C LYS A 465 13.57 -7.53 30.44
N PHE A 466 12.30 -7.44 30.03
CA PHE A 466 11.66 -6.15 29.79
C PHE A 466 11.53 -5.33 31.08
N TYR A 467 11.00 -5.94 32.13
CA TYR A 467 10.77 -5.24 33.41
C TYR A 467 12.07 -4.77 34.05
N ASP A 468 13.05 -5.67 34.13
CA ASP A 468 14.36 -5.35 34.69
C ASP A 468 15.05 -4.23 33.91
N ASN A 469 15.02 -4.30 32.58
CA ASN A 469 15.58 -3.26 31.73
C ASN A 469 14.77 -1.95 31.83
N PHE A 470 13.43 -2.02 31.94
CA PHE A 470 12.61 -0.81 32.11
C PHE A 470 12.98 -0.05 33.38
N ILE A 471 13.19 -0.77 34.49
CA ILE A 471 13.60 -0.16 35.77
C ILE A 471 15.07 0.29 35.71
N HIS A 472 15.98 -0.58 35.24
CA HIS A 472 17.42 -0.33 35.20
C HIS A 472 17.81 0.86 34.31
N TYR A 473 17.20 0.96 33.10
CA TYR A 473 17.48 2.03 32.13
C TYR A 473 16.53 3.22 32.24
N ASN A 474 15.76 3.34 33.32
CA ASN A 474 14.79 4.42 33.50
C ASN A 474 13.80 4.55 32.30
N GLY A 475 12.98 3.55 32.11
CA GLY A 475 12.02 3.45 30.98
C GLY A 475 11.10 4.67 30.81
N TRP A 476 10.83 5.40 31.91
CA TRP A 476 10.08 6.66 31.85
C TRP A 476 10.83 7.73 31.04
N LEU A 477 12.15 7.77 31.18
CA LEU A 477 12.99 8.68 30.39
C LEU A 477 12.98 8.30 28.89
N TRP A 478 12.99 7.00 28.59
CA TRP A 478 12.86 6.52 27.22
C TRP A 478 11.49 6.85 26.61
N LEU A 479 10.41 6.75 27.39
CA LEU A 479 9.08 7.22 26.97
C LEU A 479 9.09 8.72 26.67
N PHE A 480 9.77 9.53 27.49
CA PHE A 480 9.91 10.96 27.24
C PHE A 480 10.69 11.25 25.96
N TYR A 481 11.80 10.57 25.73
CA TYR A 481 12.56 10.67 24.48
C TYR A 481 11.72 10.25 23.29
N GLY A 482 10.98 9.15 23.39
CA GLY A 482 10.06 8.69 22.37
C GLY A 482 8.98 9.73 22.07
N SER A 483 8.46 10.40 23.09
CA SER A 483 7.46 11.47 22.91
C SER A 483 8.02 12.65 22.10
N ILE A 484 9.25 13.06 22.37
CA ILE A 484 9.92 14.14 21.61
C ILE A 484 10.10 13.72 20.14
N ILE A 485 10.63 12.50 19.91
CA ILE A 485 10.87 11.95 18.58
C ILE A 485 9.56 11.80 17.78
N THR A 486 8.43 11.58 18.46
CA THR A 486 7.12 11.49 17.82
C THR A 486 6.50 12.87 17.59
N LEU A 487 6.34 13.67 18.66
CA LEU A 487 5.50 14.89 18.61
C LEU A 487 6.17 16.02 17.82
N VAL A 488 7.48 16.24 17.99
CA VAL A 488 8.16 17.37 17.34
C VAL A 488 8.10 17.27 15.81
N PRO A 489 8.47 16.13 15.18
CA PRO A 489 8.33 16.03 13.73
C PRO A 489 6.88 15.96 13.25
N CYS A 490 5.93 15.42 14.03
CA CYS A 490 4.50 15.49 13.69
C CYS A 490 4.04 16.94 13.58
N ILE A 491 4.33 17.76 14.60
CA ILE A 491 3.98 19.18 14.61
C ILE A 491 4.67 19.90 13.43
N PHE A 492 5.94 19.62 13.17
CA PHE A 492 6.67 20.16 12.02
C PHE A 492 5.97 19.84 10.70
N ILE A 493 5.62 18.55 10.47
CA ILE A 493 4.91 18.11 9.25
C ILE A 493 3.56 18.84 9.13
N ILE A 494 2.83 19.00 10.24
CA ILE A 494 1.54 19.71 10.25
C ILE A 494 1.71 21.16 9.83
N LEU A 495 2.63 21.89 10.47
CA LEU A 495 2.83 23.31 10.22
C LEU A 495 3.34 23.55 8.80
N VAL A 496 4.38 22.88 8.38
CA VAL A 496 4.95 23.03 7.03
C VAL A 496 3.96 22.56 5.96
N GLY A 497 3.29 21.43 6.18
CA GLY A 497 2.27 20.91 5.27
C GLY A 497 1.10 21.86 5.10
N ARG A 498 0.60 22.43 6.21
CA ARG A 498 -0.56 23.34 6.17
C ARG A 498 -0.23 24.72 5.60
N PHE A 499 0.83 25.35 6.09
CA PHE A 499 1.12 26.76 5.78
C PHE A 499 2.00 26.92 4.54
N TYR A 500 3.01 26.08 4.33
CA TYR A 500 3.92 26.18 3.20
C TYR A 500 3.41 25.42 1.97
N PHE A 501 3.09 24.12 2.11
CA PHE A 501 2.57 23.32 1.00
C PHE A 501 1.07 23.49 0.75
N LYS A 502 0.34 24.17 1.64
CA LYS A 502 -1.11 24.44 1.56
C LYS A 502 -1.94 23.15 1.38
N LEU A 503 -1.54 22.08 2.07
CA LEU A 503 -2.23 20.80 2.05
C LEU A 503 -3.55 20.90 2.82
N ASP A 504 -4.56 20.19 2.35
CA ASP A 504 -5.78 19.99 3.12
C ASP A 504 -5.52 19.07 4.32
N PHE A 505 -6.35 19.22 5.34
CA PHE A 505 -6.15 18.48 6.60
C PHE A 505 -6.40 16.97 6.45
N LEU A 506 -7.30 16.57 5.56
CA LEU A 506 -7.60 15.16 5.28
C LEU A 506 -6.37 14.44 4.71
N SER A 507 -5.74 15.05 3.68
CA SER A 507 -4.50 14.52 3.12
C SER A 507 -3.35 14.58 4.11
N LEU A 508 -3.27 15.63 4.94
CA LEU A 508 -2.22 15.82 5.92
C LEU A 508 -2.27 14.76 7.03
N SER A 509 -3.45 14.39 7.52
CA SER A 509 -3.61 13.33 8.52
C SER A 509 -3.15 11.98 7.99
N GLY A 510 -3.47 11.65 6.72
CA GLY A 510 -2.98 10.44 6.06
C GLY A 510 -1.48 10.46 5.82
N LEU A 511 -0.92 11.61 5.41
CA LEU A 511 0.51 11.81 5.24
C LEU A 511 1.28 11.57 6.54
N ILE A 512 0.81 12.12 7.68
CA ILE A 512 1.44 11.92 8.98
C ILE A 512 1.38 10.44 9.37
N SER A 513 0.21 9.81 9.28
CA SER A 513 0.06 8.39 9.56
C SER A 513 1.01 7.55 8.68
N GLY A 514 1.18 7.91 7.40
CA GLY A 514 2.11 7.26 6.47
C GLY A 514 3.59 7.53 6.79
N ALA A 515 3.93 8.77 7.17
CA ALA A 515 5.28 9.14 7.59
C ALA A 515 5.72 8.41 8.86
N TYR A 516 4.78 8.02 9.71
CA TYR A 516 5.01 7.22 10.92
C TYR A 516 4.76 5.72 10.72
N THR A 517 4.40 5.29 9.51
CA THR A 517 4.02 3.90 9.20
C THR A 517 2.90 3.35 10.11
N ASP A 518 2.07 4.24 10.64
CA ASP A 518 1.08 3.96 11.68
C ASP A 518 -0.31 3.69 11.08
N THR A 519 -0.66 2.42 11.04
CA THR A 519 -1.97 1.96 10.55
C THR A 519 -3.09 2.24 11.57
N ALA A 520 -2.80 2.31 12.86
CA ALA A 520 -3.80 2.65 13.88
C ALA A 520 -4.19 4.12 13.78
N ALA A 521 -3.21 5.03 13.60
CA ALA A 521 -3.48 6.45 13.34
C ALA A 521 -4.20 6.67 12.00
N LEU A 522 -3.91 5.86 10.97
CA LEU A 522 -4.66 5.89 9.71
C LEU A 522 -6.13 5.49 9.93
N SER A 523 -6.37 4.37 10.62
CA SER A 523 -7.72 3.90 10.96
C SER A 523 -8.50 4.93 11.78
N PHE A 524 -7.83 5.56 12.76
CA PHE A 524 -8.38 6.68 13.49
C PHE A 524 -8.74 7.84 12.57
N SER A 525 -7.83 8.26 11.69
CA SER A 525 -8.04 9.39 10.78
C SER A 525 -9.22 9.16 9.85
N THR A 526 -9.35 7.98 9.25
CA THR A 526 -10.46 7.64 8.35
C THR A 526 -11.81 7.67 9.08
N SER A 527 -11.87 7.07 10.27
CA SER A 527 -13.09 7.04 11.08
C SER A 527 -13.45 8.43 11.64
N TYR A 528 -12.44 9.19 12.10
CA TYR A 528 -12.63 10.50 12.73
C TYR A 528 -13.01 11.60 11.75
N LEU A 529 -12.60 11.46 10.48
CA LEU A 529 -12.84 12.42 9.41
C LEU A 529 -13.94 11.95 8.45
N ASP A 530 -14.46 10.74 8.64
CA ASP A 530 -15.45 10.08 7.77
C ASP A 530 -15.07 10.18 6.27
N SER A 531 -13.82 9.79 5.96
CA SER A 531 -13.26 9.95 4.62
C SER A 531 -12.12 8.98 4.35
N ASP A 532 -12.05 8.48 3.10
CA ASP A 532 -10.95 7.63 2.59
C ASP A 532 -9.75 8.44 2.04
N ILE A 533 -9.82 9.76 2.06
CA ILE A 533 -8.73 10.63 1.57
C ILE A 533 -7.42 10.38 2.33
N PRO A 534 -7.42 10.19 3.66
CA PRO A 534 -6.20 9.85 4.40
C PRO A 534 -5.50 8.60 3.87
N VAL A 535 -6.27 7.58 3.41
CA VAL A 535 -5.70 6.34 2.85
C VAL A 535 -4.86 6.61 1.61
N GLN A 536 -5.33 7.50 0.73
CA GLN A 536 -4.62 7.85 -0.50
C GLN A 536 -3.30 8.57 -0.20
N ALA A 537 -3.29 9.52 0.73
CA ALA A 537 -2.09 10.23 1.14
C ALA A 537 -1.08 9.30 1.85
N TYR A 538 -1.58 8.43 2.72
CA TYR A 538 -0.80 7.38 3.37
C TYR A 538 -0.08 6.49 2.35
N ALA A 539 -0.83 5.94 1.38
CA ALA A 539 -0.30 5.04 0.37
C ALA A 539 0.80 5.69 -0.51
N GLN A 540 0.78 7.01 -0.68
CA GLN A 540 1.77 7.74 -1.48
C GLN A 540 3.12 7.89 -0.77
N VAL A 541 3.16 7.94 0.57
CA VAL A 541 4.41 8.17 1.32
C VAL A 541 4.96 6.90 1.96
N TYR A 542 4.09 5.98 2.35
CA TYR A 542 4.45 4.79 3.13
C TYR A 542 5.62 3.97 2.54
N PRO A 543 5.69 3.64 1.23
CA PRO A 543 6.76 2.81 0.69
C PRO A 543 8.13 3.48 0.78
N MET A 544 8.21 4.76 0.43
CA MET A 544 9.46 5.54 0.49
C MET A 544 9.91 5.69 1.95
N VAL A 545 8.98 6.01 2.84
CA VAL A 545 9.23 6.12 4.29
C VAL A 545 9.79 4.81 4.85
N THR A 546 9.17 3.67 4.51
CA THR A 546 9.61 2.35 4.99
C THR A 546 11.04 2.05 4.55
N ILE A 547 11.36 2.25 3.26
CA ILE A 547 12.72 2.04 2.74
C ILE A 547 13.72 2.97 3.45
N LEU A 548 13.41 4.25 3.55
CA LEU A 548 14.31 5.23 4.16
C LEU A 548 14.58 4.91 5.63
N ARG A 549 13.57 4.51 6.40
CA ARG A 549 13.72 4.12 7.81
C ARG A 549 14.55 2.84 7.99
N ILE A 550 14.40 1.86 7.09
CA ILE A 550 15.22 0.65 7.08
C ILE A 550 16.71 1.05 6.91
N PHE A 551 17.01 1.88 5.89
CA PHE A 551 18.37 2.33 5.63
C PHE A 551 18.95 3.13 6.80
N ILE A 552 18.17 4.07 7.36
CA ILE A 552 18.63 4.88 8.51
C ILE A 552 18.93 3.98 9.71
N ALA A 553 18.08 3.01 10.02
CA ALA A 553 18.31 2.11 11.16
C ALA A 553 19.60 1.29 10.98
N GLN A 554 19.85 0.75 9.79
CA GLN A 554 21.07 0.01 9.48
C GLN A 554 22.31 0.92 9.52
N MET A 555 22.22 2.11 8.92
CA MET A 555 23.33 3.08 8.90
C MET A 555 23.73 3.53 10.28
N LEU A 556 22.76 3.83 11.17
CA LEU A 556 23.06 4.21 12.54
C LEU A 556 23.79 3.09 13.29
N ILE A 557 23.34 1.85 13.14
CA ILE A 557 23.98 0.68 13.75
C ILE A 557 25.42 0.54 13.22
N LEU A 558 25.61 0.57 11.89
CA LEU A 558 26.93 0.37 11.27
C LEU A 558 27.96 1.46 11.60
N LEU A 559 27.51 2.72 11.75
CA LEU A 559 28.41 3.84 11.99
C LEU A 559 28.84 3.97 13.45
N PHE A 560 28.06 3.45 14.40
CA PHE A 560 28.24 3.74 15.82
C PHE A 560 28.37 2.49 16.72
N ILE A 561 28.27 1.26 16.16
CA ILE A 561 28.76 0.06 16.83
C ILE A 561 30.26 -0.06 16.66
#